data_bc92f25276c2bbf17b14fc6fd2e69a69
#
_entry.id   bc92f25276c2bbf17b14fc6fd2e69a69
#
_cell.length_a   1.000
_cell.length_b   1.000
_cell.length_c   1.000
_cell.angle_alpha   90.00
_cell.angle_beta   90.00
_cell.angle_gamma   90.00
#
_symmetry.space_group_name_H-M   'P 1'
#
loop_
_entity.id
_entity.type
_entity.pdbx_description
1 polymer ?
#
loop_
_entity_poly.entity_id
_entity_poly.type
_entity_poly.pdbx_seq_one_letter_code
_entity_poly.pdbx_strand_id
1 'polypeptide(L)'
;MKQCDKKSLLTLCLGAAGMSLRLLQNMTGFEPGTGLPIPGSIPGILLPVLLALSAVILFRMNSKLPKGPVEVPLSQLLNWNDKGSLFGILAGGCVMAFSGVLEIANAFGRTVTAVSADGMEIVTVSAGTGRSGVVMGLLAVVAGICLLAGVAICRKTPDTEPQILLAVPVLLLARLIFAYRLYSVDPVLTNYYLELLGLMLLILASYRLSGFAVQAGGPRMFGFYADLTAILAVTLLADGHSAALLPLGGAAALEGFQRAMRMSGAAKGKTEE
;
A
#
# COMPACT_ATOMS: atom_id res chain seq x y z
N MET A 1 -19.70 16.00 -5.00
CA MET A 1 -19.13 15.17 -6.08
C MET A 1 -17.87 15.79 -6.68
N LYS A 2 -17.91 16.94 -7.34
CA LYS A 2 -16.74 17.52 -8.08
C LYS A 2 -15.42 17.69 -7.31
N GLN A 3 -15.43 17.83 -5.99
CA GLN A 3 -14.21 18.07 -5.20
C GLN A 3 -13.51 16.76 -4.78
N CYS A 4 -14.26 15.67 -4.61
CA CYS A 4 -13.74 14.34 -4.33
C CYS A 4 -12.99 13.78 -5.55
N ASP A 5 -13.58 13.95 -6.74
CA ASP A 5 -13.00 13.47 -7.99
C ASP A 5 -11.68 14.19 -8.34
N LYS A 6 -11.58 15.50 -8.04
CA LYS A 6 -10.35 16.28 -8.26
C LYS A 6 -9.18 15.82 -7.41
N LYS A 7 -9.44 15.43 -6.15
CA LYS A 7 -8.36 14.98 -5.26
C LYS A 7 -7.85 13.60 -5.67
N SER A 8 -8.74 12.64 -5.92
CA SER A 8 -8.38 11.32 -6.43
C SER A 8 -7.60 11.41 -7.75
N LEU A 9 -8.02 12.30 -8.64
CA LEU A 9 -7.30 12.56 -9.89
C LEU A 9 -5.88 13.07 -9.64
N LEU A 10 -5.73 14.04 -8.71
CA LEU A 10 -4.41 14.57 -8.35
C LEU A 10 -3.50 13.47 -7.78
N THR A 11 -4.01 12.64 -6.86
CA THR A 11 -3.27 11.51 -6.28
C THR A 11 -2.82 10.55 -7.38
N LEU A 12 -3.71 10.24 -8.33
CA LEU A 12 -3.37 9.37 -9.47
C LEU A 12 -2.33 10.01 -10.39
N CYS A 13 -2.43 11.30 -10.70
CA CYS A 13 -1.46 12.02 -11.53
C CYS A 13 -0.07 12.06 -10.86
N LEU A 14 0.00 12.31 -9.55
CA LEU A 14 1.25 12.28 -8.80
C LEU A 14 1.85 10.86 -8.76
N GLY A 15 1.02 9.84 -8.59
CA GLY A 15 1.45 8.44 -8.65
C GLY A 15 1.99 8.07 -10.04
N ALA A 16 1.29 8.47 -11.10
CA ALA A 16 1.74 8.24 -12.49
C ALA A 16 3.08 8.95 -12.80
N ALA A 17 3.26 10.19 -12.31
CA ALA A 17 4.53 10.90 -12.41
C ALA A 17 5.65 10.18 -11.65
N GLY A 18 5.36 9.67 -10.43
CA GLY A 18 6.29 8.86 -9.65
C GLY A 18 6.67 7.57 -10.38
N MET A 19 5.69 6.86 -10.95
CA MET A 19 5.91 5.65 -11.75
C MET A 19 6.81 5.94 -12.96
N SER A 20 6.54 7.04 -13.69
CA SER A 20 7.36 7.43 -14.85
C SER A 20 8.80 7.73 -14.46
N LEU A 21 9.02 8.46 -13.35
CA LEU A 21 10.37 8.75 -12.85
C LEU A 21 11.07 7.48 -12.36
N ARG A 22 10.34 6.56 -11.74
CA ARG A 22 10.91 5.27 -11.30
C ARG A 22 11.29 4.39 -12.49
N LEU A 23 10.47 4.34 -13.54
CA LEU A 23 10.83 3.66 -14.80
C LEU A 23 12.09 4.26 -15.41
N LEU A 24 12.19 5.59 -15.50
CA LEU A 24 13.40 6.26 -15.96
C LEU A 24 14.60 5.93 -15.09
N GLN A 25 14.44 5.90 -13.77
CA GLN A 25 15.49 5.51 -12.84
C GLN A 25 15.95 4.07 -13.08
N ASN A 26 15.02 3.13 -13.29
CA ASN A 26 15.34 1.74 -13.57
C ASN A 26 16.10 1.57 -14.89
N MET A 27 15.86 2.45 -15.87
CA MET A 27 16.53 2.40 -17.17
C MET A 27 17.89 3.13 -17.21
N THR A 28 18.06 4.21 -16.44
CA THR A 28 19.23 5.13 -16.60
C THR A 28 19.97 5.40 -15.29
N GLY A 29 19.43 5.00 -14.16
CA GLY A 29 19.96 5.32 -12.83
C GLY A 29 20.85 4.24 -12.23
N PHE A 30 20.99 3.08 -12.89
CA PHE A 30 21.80 1.96 -12.41
C PHE A 30 22.88 1.58 -13.43
N GLU A 31 24.04 1.13 -12.95
CA GLU A 31 25.12 0.65 -13.79
C GLU A 31 24.77 -0.70 -14.43
N PRO A 32 24.93 -0.84 -15.76
CA PRO A 32 24.73 -2.12 -16.43
C PRO A 32 25.78 -3.14 -15.93
N GLY A 33 25.34 -4.20 -15.27
CA GLY A 33 26.18 -5.32 -14.79
C GLY A 33 26.43 -5.36 -13.31
N THR A 34 26.52 -4.24 -12.59
CA THR A 34 26.68 -4.21 -11.12
C THR A 34 25.35 -3.94 -10.40
N GLY A 35 24.38 -3.34 -11.09
CA GLY A 35 23.11 -2.94 -10.48
C GLY A 35 23.25 -1.82 -9.42
N LEU A 36 24.45 -1.21 -9.31
CA LEU A 36 24.68 -0.12 -8.36
C LEU A 36 24.08 1.20 -8.87
N PRO A 37 23.51 2.01 -7.96
CA PRO A 37 22.97 3.31 -8.34
C PRO A 37 24.09 4.26 -8.78
N ILE A 38 23.90 4.92 -9.92
CA ILE A 38 24.81 5.95 -10.43
C ILE A 38 24.68 7.20 -9.56
N PRO A 39 25.77 7.63 -8.86
CA PRO A 39 25.73 8.83 -8.03
C PRO A 39 25.35 10.05 -8.87
N GLY A 40 24.37 10.85 -8.38
CA GLY A 40 23.94 12.08 -9.08
C GLY A 40 23.02 11.84 -10.28
N SER A 41 22.49 10.64 -10.49
CA SER A 41 21.49 10.40 -11.53
C SER A 41 20.26 11.29 -11.33
N ILE A 42 19.85 12.00 -12.40
CA ILE A 42 18.72 12.95 -12.36
C ILE A 42 17.44 12.27 -11.86
N PRO A 43 17.02 11.10 -12.36
CA PRO A 43 15.82 10.44 -11.85
C PRO A 43 15.93 10.01 -10.38
N GLY A 44 17.15 9.63 -9.94
CA GLY A 44 17.42 9.24 -8.55
C GLY A 44 17.23 10.39 -7.56
N ILE A 45 17.47 11.63 -7.97
CA ILE A 45 17.27 12.84 -7.16
C ILE A 45 15.82 13.33 -7.28
N LEU A 46 15.24 13.31 -8.47
CA LEU A 46 13.90 13.84 -8.73
C LEU A 46 12.80 13.03 -8.05
N LEU A 47 12.94 11.71 -7.96
CA LEU A 47 11.92 10.83 -7.36
C LEU A 47 11.66 11.15 -5.88
N PRO A 48 12.67 11.18 -4.98
CA PRO A 48 12.45 11.55 -3.58
C PRO A 48 11.96 13.00 -3.42
N VAL A 49 12.39 13.92 -4.28
CA VAL A 49 11.89 15.31 -4.28
C VAL A 49 10.41 15.36 -4.65
N LEU A 50 9.99 14.62 -5.70
CA LEU A 50 8.57 14.50 -6.06
C LEU A 50 7.73 13.92 -4.92
N LEU A 51 8.22 12.86 -4.27
CA LEU A 51 7.52 12.23 -3.14
C LEU A 51 7.40 13.19 -1.95
N ALA A 52 8.45 13.95 -1.64
CA ALA A 52 8.43 14.95 -0.57
C ALA A 52 7.45 16.10 -0.89
N LEU A 53 7.45 16.62 -2.11
CA LEU A 53 6.51 17.64 -2.56
C LEU A 53 5.06 17.13 -2.52
N SER A 54 4.84 15.89 -2.97
CA SER A 54 3.53 15.24 -2.90
C SER A 54 3.03 15.15 -1.46
N ALA A 55 3.89 14.78 -0.51
CA ALA A 55 3.54 14.72 0.90
C ALA A 55 3.12 16.11 1.44
N VAL A 56 3.84 17.17 1.10
CA VAL A 56 3.49 18.54 1.51
C VAL A 56 2.15 18.98 0.92
N ILE A 57 1.91 18.73 -0.36
CA ILE A 57 0.65 19.07 -1.04
C ILE A 57 -0.51 18.31 -0.40
N LEU A 58 -0.38 17.01 -0.22
CA LEU A 58 -1.41 16.16 0.39
C LEU A 58 -1.68 16.54 1.85
N PHE A 59 -0.64 16.86 2.61
CA PHE A 59 -0.80 17.33 3.99
C PHE A 59 -1.62 18.62 4.04
N ARG A 60 -1.33 19.60 3.17
CA ARG A 60 -2.10 20.84 3.06
C ARG A 60 -3.54 20.61 2.62
N MET A 61 -3.77 19.70 1.68
CA MET A 61 -5.13 19.36 1.23
C MET A 61 -5.95 18.69 2.35
N ASN A 62 -5.34 17.76 3.08
CA ASN A 62 -6.00 17.08 4.20
C ASN A 62 -6.10 17.95 5.46
N SER A 63 -5.35 19.05 5.56
CA SER A 63 -5.42 19.96 6.71
C SER A 63 -6.77 20.65 6.88
N LYS A 64 -7.59 20.68 5.82
CA LYS A 64 -8.97 21.19 5.83
C LYS A 64 -9.97 20.24 6.52
N LEU A 65 -9.58 18.99 6.77
CA LEU A 65 -10.40 18.03 7.49
C LEU A 65 -10.30 18.25 9.00
N PRO A 66 -11.33 17.89 9.79
CA PRO A 66 -11.32 18.02 11.24
C PRO A 66 -10.15 17.24 11.87
N LYS A 67 -9.56 17.83 12.93
CA LYS A 67 -8.40 17.25 13.63
C LYS A 67 -8.79 16.22 14.70
N GLY A 68 -10.00 16.36 15.23
CA GLY A 68 -10.48 15.54 16.35
C GLY A 68 -10.83 14.11 15.96
N PRO A 69 -10.90 13.21 16.94
CA PRO A 69 -11.49 11.90 16.74
C PRO A 69 -12.97 12.04 16.40
N VAL A 70 -13.47 11.12 15.59
CA VAL A 70 -14.89 11.06 15.24
C VAL A 70 -15.53 9.98 16.12
N GLU A 71 -16.42 10.41 17.02
CA GLU A 71 -17.11 9.55 17.98
C GLU A 71 -18.34 8.81 17.37
N VAL A 72 -18.25 8.49 16.08
CA VAL A 72 -19.33 7.81 15.36
C VAL A 72 -18.81 6.45 14.90
N PRO A 73 -19.60 5.37 15.04
CA PRO A 73 -19.20 4.04 14.58
C PRO A 73 -18.80 4.04 13.10
N LEU A 74 -17.78 3.25 12.74
CA LEU A 74 -17.27 3.16 11.37
C LEU A 74 -18.37 2.81 10.37
N SER A 75 -19.32 1.95 10.76
CA SER A 75 -20.46 1.53 9.95
C SER A 75 -21.35 2.70 9.49
N GLN A 76 -21.52 3.71 10.36
CA GLN A 76 -22.33 4.91 10.08
C GLN A 76 -21.51 5.97 9.33
N LEU A 77 -20.18 5.94 9.46
CA LEU A 77 -19.27 6.81 8.71
C LEU A 77 -19.17 6.44 7.24
N LEU A 78 -19.52 5.21 6.87
CA LEU A 78 -19.40 4.70 5.52
C LEU A 78 -20.71 4.83 4.75
N ASN A 79 -20.66 5.45 3.57
CA ASN A 79 -21.79 5.46 2.64
C ASN A 79 -21.80 4.17 1.82
N TRP A 80 -22.59 3.20 2.23
CA TRP A 80 -22.70 1.90 1.55
C TRP A 80 -23.41 1.94 0.19
N ASN A 81 -24.07 3.06 -0.17
CA ASN A 81 -24.75 3.23 -1.45
C ASN A 81 -23.79 3.61 -2.59
N ASP A 82 -22.58 4.07 -2.27
CA ASP A 82 -21.58 4.37 -3.31
C ASP A 82 -20.89 3.09 -3.80
N LYS A 83 -21.37 2.60 -4.95
CA LYS A 83 -20.83 1.39 -5.60
C LYS A 83 -19.33 1.49 -5.89
N GLY A 84 -18.83 2.70 -6.20
CA GLY A 84 -17.41 2.91 -6.49
C GLY A 84 -16.52 2.72 -5.27
N SER A 85 -16.94 3.22 -4.11
CA SER A 85 -16.22 3.02 -2.84
C SER A 85 -16.21 1.56 -2.44
N LEU A 86 -17.37 0.90 -2.51
CA LEU A 86 -17.48 -0.51 -2.16
C LEU A 86 -16.63 -1.39 -3.08
N PHE A 87 -16.65 -1.12 -4.38
CA PHE A 87 -15.81 -1.83 -5.35
C PHE A 87 -14.31 -1.64 -5.03
N GLY A 88 -13.87 -0.41 -4.74
CA GLY A 88 -12.48 -0.12 -4.37
C GLY A 88 -12.04 -0.90 -3.13
N ILE A 89 -12.88 -0.96 -2.09
CA ILE A 89 -12.58 -1.68 -0.85
C ILE A 89 -12.49 -3.19 -1.11
N LEU A 90 -13.47 -3.77 -1.80
CA LEU A 90 -13.52 -5.21 -2.06
C LEU A 90 -12.40 -5.63 -3.01
N ALA A 91 -12.22 -4.92 -4.13
CA ALA A 91 -11.15 -5.20 -5.08
C ALA A 91 -9.78 -5.07 -4.42
N GLY A 92 -9.57 -4.02 -3.61
CA GLY A 92 -8.33 -3.81 -2.88
C GLY A 92 -8.01 -4.93 -1.90
N GLY A 93 -8.98 -5.37 -1.10
CA GLY A 93 -8.82 -6.50 -0.19
C GLY A 93 -8.53 -7.82 -0.92
N CYS A 94 -9.20 -8.07 -2.05
CA CYS A 94 -8.94 -9.23 -2.89
C CYS A 94 -7.53 -9.19 -3.51
N VAL A 95 -7.08 -8.03 -4.00
CA VAL A 95 -5.72 -7.87 -4.54
C VAL A 95 -4.67 -8.07 -3.45
N MET A 96 -4.89 -7.59 -2.22
CA MET A 96 -4.00 -7.87 -1.09
C MET A 96 -3.88 -9.37 -0.81
N ALA A 97 -5.00 -10.08 -0.73
CA ALA A 97 -5.01 -11.53 -0.50
C ALA A 97 -4.34 -12.27 -1.68
N PHE A 98 -4.63 -11.88 -2.90
CA PHE A 98 -4.04 -12.47 -4.10
C PHE A 98 -2.52 -12.26 -4.17
N SER A 99 -2.03 -11.08 -3.81
CA SER A 99 -0.59 -10.80 -3.74
C SER A 99 0.13 -11.77 -2.80
N GLY A 100 -0.49 -12.09 -1.65
CA GLY A 100 0.06 -13.07 -0.72
C GLY A 100 0.10 -14.49 -1.29
N VAL A 101 -0.92 -14.88 -2.05
CA VAL A 101 -0.94 -16.19 -2.75
C VAL A 101 0.18 -16.27 -3.79
N LEU A 102 0.37 -15.20 -4.59
CA LEU A 102 1.47 -15.14 -5.55
C LEU A 102 2.84 -15.21 -4.87
N GLU A 103 3.00 -14.56 -3.73
CA GLU A 103 4.25 -14.60 -2.99
C GLU A 103 4.56 -16.00 -2.43
N ILE A 104 3.53 -16.70 -1.92
CA ILE A 104 3.68 -18.11 -1.51
C ILE A 104 4.08 -18.97 -2.71
N ALA A 105 3.44 -18.77 -3.87
CA ALA A 105 3.78 -19.51 -5.07
C ALA A 105 5.23 -19.26 -5.54
N ASN A 106 5.71 -18.03 -5.43
CA ASN A 106 7.08 -17.64 -5.78
C ASN A 106 8.10 -18.06 -4.73
N ALA A 107 7.68 -18.35 -3.48
CA ALA A 107 8.57 -18.75 -2.41
C ALA A 107 9.26 -20.10 -2.66
N PHE A 108 8.61 -20.99 -3.43
CA PHE A 108 9.14 -22.32 -3.73
C PHE A 108 10.18 -22.34 -4.85
N GLY A 109 10.49 -21.20 -5.49
CA GLY A 109 11.53 -21.07 -6.52
C GLY A 109 11.32 -21.96 -7.75
N ARG A 110 11.74 -21.47 -8.93
CA ARG A 110 11.87 -22.30 -10.13
C ARG A 110 13.35 -22.70 -10.27
N THR A 111 13.64 -23.99 -10.30
CA THR A 111 14.92 -24.50 -10.76
C THR A 111 15.05 -24.22 -12.26
N VAL A 112 15.93 -23.29 -12.63
CA VAL A 112 16.30 -23.07 -14.03
C VAL A 112 17.63 -23.81 -14.22
N THR A 113 17.61 -24.89 -14.98
CA THR A 113 18.80 -25.57 -15.47
C THR A 113 19.36 -24.77 -16.65
N ALA A 114 20.47 -24.09 -16.44
CA ALA A 114 21.25 -23.51 -17.55
C ALA A 114 22.38 -24.51 -17.89
N VAL A 115 22.44 -24.88 -19.17
CA VAL A 115 23.54 -25.69 -19.69
C VAL A 115 24.64 -24.72 -20.10
N SER A 116 25.84 -24.85 -19.48
CA SER A 116 27.00 -24.07 -19.88
C SER A 116 27.51 -24.55 -21.26
N ALA A 117 28.20 -23.65 -22.00
CA ALA A 117 28.77 -23.95 -23.31
C ALA A 117 29.76 -25.13 -23.28
N ASP A 118 30.28 -25.50 -22.13
CA ASP A 118 31.20 -26.63 -21.91
C ASP A 118 30.48 -27.96 -21.56
N GLY A 119 29.16 -28.01 -21.70
CA GLY A 119 28.37 -29.20 -21.42
C GLY A 119 28.23 -29.56 -19.93
N MET A 120 28.72 -28.71 -19.04
CA MET A 120 28.55 -28.89 -17.61
C MET A 120 27.19 -28.29 -17.19
N GLU A 121 26.33 -29.15 -16.63
CA GLU A 121 25.01 -28.71 -16.12
C GLU A 121 25.22 -27.79 -14.91
N ILE A 122 25.12 -26.49 -15.11
CA ILE A 122 25.08 -25.53 -14.01
C ILE A 122 23.62 -25.43 -13.57
N VAL A 123 23.27 -26.09 -12.47
CA VAL A 123 21.98 -25.93 -11.82
C VAL A 123 21.98 -24.57 -11.10
N THR A 124 21.58 -23.50 -11.80
CA THR A 124 21.25 -22.25 -11.13
C THR A 124 19.91 -22.43 -10.41
N VAL A 125 19.99 -22.74 -9.13
CA VAL A 125 18.82 -22.67 -8.24
C VAL A 125 18.46 -21.20 -8.11
N SER A 126 17.43 -20.76 -8.82
CA SER A 126 16.78 -19.50 -8.49
C SER A 126 16.21 -19.64 -7.08
N ALA A 127 16.94 -19.12 -6.10
CA ALA A 127 16.58 -19.21 -4.70
C ALA A 127 15.25 -18.45 -4.54
N GLY A 128 14.16 -19.19 -4.44
CA GLY A 128 12.90 -18.62 -3.94
C GLY A 128 13.16 -18.06 -2.54
N THR A 129 12.31 -17.12 -2.12
CA THR A 129 12.41 -16.52 -0.79
C THR A 129 12.24 -17.52 0.36
N GLY A 130 12.02 -18.78 0.03
CA GLY A 130 11.95 -19.91 0.95
C GLY A 130 10.88 -19.74 2.02
N ARG A 131 11.16 -20.18 3.23
CA ARG A 131 10.21 -20.10 4.36
C ARG A 131 9.78 -18.68 4.70
N SER A 132 10.66 -17.70 4.54
CA SER A 132 10.34 -16.28 4.79
C SER A 132 9.27 -15.76 3.82
N GLY A 133 9.34 -16.11 2.54
CA GLY A 133 8.35 -15.75 1.55
C GLY A 133 6.98 -16.38 1.81
N VAL A 134 6.95 -17.64 2.26
CA VAL A 134 5.70 -18.30 2.66
C VAL A 134 5.05 -17.57 3.82
N VAL A 135 5.82 -17.20 4.85
CA VAL A 135 5.31 -16.48 6.02
C VAL A 135 4.79 -15.08 5.61
N MET A 136 5.56 -14.33 4.80
CA MET A 136 5.15 -13.01 4.31
C MET A 136 3.87 -13.09 3.49
N GLY A 137 3.77 -14.09 2.61
CA GLY A 137 2.56 -14.31 1.81
C GLY A 137 1.35 -14.68 2.66
N LEU A 138 1.51 -15.55 3.66
CA LEU A 138 0.43 -15.88 4.60
C LEU A 138 -0.06 -14.64 5.37
N LEU A 139 0.86 -13.80 5.86
CA LEU A 139 0.51 -12.56 6.55
C LEU A 139 -0.27 -11.62 5.63
N ALA A 140 0.07 -11.52 4.35
CA ALA A 140 -0.65 -10.72 3.37
C ALA A 140 -2.06 -11.26 3.09
N VAL A 141 -2.19 -12.59 2.92
CA VAL A 141 -3.51 -13.25 2.73
C VAL A 141 -4.41 -12.98 3.92
N VAL A 142 -3.91 -13.22 5.13
CA VAL A 142 -4.70 -13.03 6.35
C VAL A 142 -5.07 -11.55 6.53
N ALA A 143 -4.16 -10.61 6.25
CA ALA A 143 -4.45 -9.18 6.31
C ALA A 143 -5.56 -8.77 5.34
N GLY A 144 -5.53 -9.27 4.09
CA GLY A 144 -6.58 -9.04 3.11
C GLY A 144 -7.93 -9.61 3.54
N ILE A 145 -7.94 -10.83 4.09
CA ILE A 145 -9.15 -11.46 4.63
C ILE A 145 -9.70 -10.67 5.83
N CYS A 146 -8.85 -10.24 6.76
CA CYS A 146 -9.27 -9.41 7.91
C CYS A 146 -9.90 -8.09 7.47
N LEU A 147 -9.34 -7.46 6.43
CA LEU A 147 -9.91 -6.23 5.87
C LEU A 147 -11.29 -6.48 5.27
N LEU A 148 -11.45 -7.53 4.45
CA LEU A 148 -12.73 -7.91 3.85
C LEU A 148 -13.78 -8.31 4.91
N ALA A 149 -13.36 -9.06 5.93
CA ALA A 149 -14.21 -9.44 7.05
C ALA A 149 -14.68 -8.21 7.85
N GLY A 150 -13.79 -7.25 8.10
CA GLY A 150 -14.15 -5.98 8.75
C GLY A 150 -15.25 -5.24 7.99
N VAL A 151 -15.15 -5.17 6.66
CA VAL A 151 -16.19 -4.58 5.80
C VAL A 151 -17.50 -5.36 5.89
N ALA A 152 -17.44 -6.69 5.87
CA ALA A 152 -18.62 -7.54 5.97
C ALA A 152 -19.34 -7.37 7.31
N ILE A 153 -18.59 -7.22 8.40
CA ILE A 153 -19.13 -6.95 9.76
C ILE A 153 -19.81 -5.58 9.76
N CYS A 154 -19.14 -4.52 9.33
CA CYS A 154 -19.72 -3.17 9.24
C CYS A 154 -21.03 -3.13 8.46
N ARG A 155 -21.16 -3.98 7.44
CA ARG A 155 -22.37 -4.01 6.61
C ARG A 155 -23.53 -4.80 7.24
N LYS A 156 -23.21 -5.91 7.94
CA LYS A 156 -24.24 -6.80 8.53
C LYS A 156 -24.75 -6.29 9.87
N THR A 157 -23.87 -5.73 10.67
CA THR A 157 -24.15 -5.30 12.05
C THR A 157 -23.70 -3.86 12.25
N PRO A 158 -24.55 -2.87 11.92
CA PRO A 158 -24.17 -1.46 11.95
C PRO A 158 -23.80 -0.93 13.34
N ASP A 159 -24.22 -1.61 14.40
CA ASP A 159 -23.92 -1.22 15.79
C ASP A 159 -22.67 -1.92 16.35
N THR A 160 -22.07 -2.84 15.60
CA THR A 160 -20.90 -3.58 16.05
C THR A 160 -19.63 -2.96 15.46
N GLU A 161 -18.68 -2.69 16.32
CA GLU A 161 -17.36 -2.18 15.92
C GLU A 161 -16.51 -3.30 15.31
N PRO A 162 -15.93 -3.10 14.11
CA PRO A 162 -15.16 -4.13 13.43
C PRO A 162 -13.74 -4.22 13.99
N GLN A 163 -13.57 -4.68 15.21
CA GLN A 163 -12.27 -4.80 15.89
C GLN A 163 -11.25 -5.63 15.10
N ILE A 164 -11.72 -6.51 14.21
CA ILE A 164 -10.86 -7.31 13.32
C ILE A 164 -9.96 -6.43 12.43
N LEU A 165 -10.33 -5.17 12.17
CA LEU A 165 -9.48 -4.21 11.44
C LEU A 165 -8.18 -3.87 12.19
N LEU A 166 -8.13 -4.04 13.52
CA LEU A 166 -6.91 -3.87 14.32
C LEU A 166 -5.85 -4.94 13.99
N ALA A 167 -6.28 -6.10 13.51
CA ALA A 167 -5.35 -7.15 13.11
C ALA A 167 -4.55 -6.76 11.85
N VAL A 168 -5.12 -5.96 10.94
CA VAL A 168 -4.48 -5.60 9.67
C VAL A 168 -3.13 -4.91 9.88
N PRO A 169 -3.01 -3.79 10.62
CA PRO A 169 -1.71 -3.14 10.83
C PRO A 169 -0.71 -4.03 11.58
N VAL A 170 -1.17 -4.89 12.49
CA VAL A 170 -0.30 -5.82 13.23
C VAL A 170 0.30 -6.87 12.29
N LEU A 171 -0.52 -7.47 11.42
CA LEU A 171 -0.07 -8.44 10.42
C LEU A 171 0.90 -7.82 9.41
N LEU A 172 0.61 -6.61 8.95
CA LEU A 172 1.48 -5.86 8.04
C LEU A 172 2.80 -5.46 8.73
N LEU A 173 2.77 -5.13 10.02
CA LEU A 173 3.99 -4.83 10.80
C LEU A 173 4.87 -6.08 10.93
N ALA A 174 4.27 -7.24 11.24
CA ALA A 174 5.00 -8.50 11.25
C ALA A 174 5.64 -8.77 9.88
N ARG A 175 4.87 -8.58 8.78
CA ARG A 175 5.39 -8.70 7.42
C ARG A 175 6.56 -7.75 7.14
N LEU A 176 6.49 -6.49 7.59
CA LEU A 176 7.58 -5.52 7.43
C LEU A 176 8.88 -6.02 8.08
N ILE A 177 8.80 -6.62 9.27
CA ILE A 177 9.96 -7.19 9.97
C ILE A 177 10.59 -8.32 9.14
N PHE A 178 9.77 -9.22 8.58
CA PHE A 178 10.27 -10.30 7.73
C PHE A 178 10.85 -9.77 6.42
N ALA A 179 10.21 -8.80 5.78
CA ALA A 179 10.69 -8.16 4.56
C ALA A 179 12.04 -7.45 4.80
N TYR A 180 12.14 -6.66 5.87
CA TYR A 180 13.39 -6.00 6.23
C TYR A 180 14.53 -7.01 6.48
N ARG A 181 14.24 -8.10 7.20
CA ARG A 181 15.21 -9.15 7.46
C ARG A 181 15.69 -9.85 6.17
N LEU A 182 14.78 -10.05 5.22
CA LEU A 182 15.10 -10.64 3.93
C LEU A 182 15.97 -9.72 3.09
N TYR A 183 15.58 -8.44 3.01
CA TYR A 183 16.26 -7.44 2.18
C TYR A 183 17.57 -6.91 2.80
N SER A 184 17.76 -7.02 4.11
CA SER A 184 18.97 -6.55 4.78
C SER A 184 20.25 -7.27 4.32
N VAL A 185 20.13 -8.39 3.61
CA VAL A 185 21.25 -9.10 3.00
C VAL A 185 21.69 -8.45 1.68
N ASP A 186 20.80 -7.70 1.01
CA ASP A 186 21.14 -6.98 -0.23
C ASP A 186 21.87 -5.67 0.12
N PRO A 187 23.11 -5.46 -0.33
CA PRO A 187 23.85 -4.22 -0.07
C PRO A 187 23.28 -3.00 -0.83
N VAL A 188 22.45 -3.22 -1.86
CA VAL A 188 21.91 -2.15 -2.70
C VAL A 188 20.55 -1.69 -2.18
N LEU A 189 20.58 -0.75 -1.22
CA LEU A 189 19.38 -0.19 -0.58
C LEU A 189 18.34 0.36 -1.58
N THR A 190 18.79 0.89 -2.72
CA THR A 190 17.92 1.48 -3.74
C THR A 190 16.97 0.49 -4.40
N ASN A 191 17.22 -0.81 -4.29
CA ASN A 191 16.38 -1.85 -4.87
C ASN A 191 15.08 -2.07 -4.06
N TYR A 192 15.11 -1.83 -2.76
CA TYR A 192 13.99 -2.21 -1.87
C TYR A 192 13.47 -1.10 -0.95
N TYR A 193 14.14 0.08 -0.88
CA TYR A 193 13.73 1.14 0.06
C TYR A 193 12.32 1.67 -0.20
N LEU A 194 11.91 1.75 -1.48
CA LEU A 194 10.55 2.19 -1.85
C LEU A 194 9.49 1.19 -1.42
N GLU A 195 9.78 -0.11 -1.54
CA GLU A 195 8.88 -1.16 -1.10
C GLU A 195 8.66 -1.11 0.42
N LEU A 196 9.76 -1.00 1.18
CA LEU A 196 9.68 -0.84 2.63
C LEU A 196 8.93 0.43 3.03
N LEU A 197 9.18 1.56 2.35
CA LEU A 197 8.47 2.82 2.58
C LEU A 197 6.98 2.69 2.27
N GLY A 198 6.63 2.04 1.15
CA GLY A 198 5.24 1.78 0.78
C GLY A 198 4.52 0.91 1.80
N LEU A 199 5.20 -0.12 2.31
CA LEU A 199 4.67 -0.98 3.36
C LEU A 199 4.51 -0.22 4.69
N MET A 200 5.47 0.62 5.08
CA MET A 200 5.36 1.49 6.27
C MET A 200 4.16 2.43 6.19
N LEU A 201 3.95 3.07 5.03
CA LEU A 201 2.79 3.96 4.85
C LEU A 201 1.47 3.20 4.86
N LEU A 202 1.44 2.00 4.28
CA LEU A 202 0.27 1.12 4.33
C LEU A 202 -0.08 0.73 5.78
N ILE A 203 0.94 0.43 6.61
CA ILE A 203 0.78 0.16 8.04
C ILE A 203 0.20 1.37 8.75
N LEU A 204 0.77 2.56 8.54
CA LEU A 204 0.30 3.79 9.18
C LEU A 204 -1.14 4.13 8.76
N ALA A 205 -1.46 3.97 7.48
CA ALA A 205 -2.81 4.21 6.98
C ALA A 205 -3.82 3.21 7.53
N SER A 206 -3.48 1.92 7.55
CA SER A 206 -4.34 0.87 8.12
C SER A 206 -4.50 1.01 9.65
N TYR A 207 -3.45 1.43 10.36
CA TYR A 207 -3.54 1.79 11.78
C TYR A 207 -4.50 2.96 12.02
N ARG A 208 -4.45 3.99 11.17
CA ARG A 208 -5.41 5.11 11.26
C ARG A 208 -6.84 4.68 10.90
N LEU A 209 -7.00 3.74 9.97
CA LEU A 209 -8.29 3.15 9.66
C LEU A 209 -8.84 2.36 10.85
N SER A 210 -8.02 1.53 11.48
CA SER A 210 -8.43 0.75 12.65
C SER A 210 -8.79 1.62 13.85
N GLY A 211 -8.24 2.85 13.94
CA GLY A 211 -8.65 3.84 14.94
C GLY A 211 -10.13 4.20 14.88
N PHE A 212 -10.77 4.14 13.72
CA PHE A 212 -12.22 4.36 13.62
C PHE A 212 -13.04 3.19 14.21
N ALA A 213 -12.47 1.99 14.26
CA ALA A 213 -13.11 0.85 14.91
C ALA A 213 -13.11 0.94 16.45
N VAL A 214 -12.34 1.87 17.03
CA VAL A 214 -12.30 2.17 18.48
C VAL A 214 -12.72 3.61 18.77
N GLN A 215 -13.41 4.27 17.84
CA GLN A 215 -13.91 5.66 17.94
C GLN A 215 -12.81 6.70 18.27
N ALA A 216 -11.56 6.37 17.96
CA ALA A 216 -10.39 7.26 18.12
C ALA A 216 -9.82 7.72 16.76
N GLY A 217 -10.51 7.44 15.65
CA GLY A 217 -10.06 7.73 14.30
C GLY A 217 -10.14 9.19 13.91
N GLY A 218 -9.05 9.75 13.40
CA GLY A 218 -8.98 11.11 12.87
C GLY A 218 -8.94 11.14 11.35
N PRO A 219 -9.94 11.73 10.67
CA PRO A 219 -10.07 11.69 9.21
C PRO A 219 -8.95 12.42 8.48
N ARG A 220 -8.34 13.43 9.10
CA ARG A 220 -7.25 14.21 8.54
C ARG A 220 -6.01 13.37 8.28
N MET A 221 -5.53 12.67 9.31
CA MET A 221 -4.30 11.87 9.22
C MET A 221 -4.53 10.57 8.44
N PHE A 222 -5.71 9.96 8.59
CA PHE A 222 -6.10 8.82 7.78
C PHE A 222 -6.04 9.17 6.29
N GLY A 223 -6.69 10.26 5.88
CA GLY A 223 -6.70 10.70 4.50
C GLY A 223 -5.31 11.02 3.95
N PHE A 224 -4.43 11.62 4.76
CA PHE A 224 -3.06 11.92 4.37
C PHE A 224 -2.25 10.64 4.08
N TYR A 225 -2.28 9.67 5.01
CA TYR A 225 -1.54 8.42 4.82
C TYR A 225 -2.12 7.55 3.71
N ALA A 226 -3.44 7.52 3.54
CA ALA A 226 -4.09 6.78 2.44
C ALA A 226 -3.67 7.32 1.06
N ASP A 227 -3.75 8.65 0.86
CA ASP A 227 -3.33 9.28 -0.39
C ASP A 227 -1.84 9.04 -0.68
N LEU A 228 -0.97 9.14 0.34
CA LEU A 228 0.47 8.95 0.16
C LEU A 228 0.81 7.49 -0.15
N THR A 229 0.10 6.53 0.50
CA THR A 229 0.20 5.11 0.18
C THR A 229 -0.20 4.85 -1.27
N ALA A 230 -1.25 5.52 -1.77
CA ALA A 230 -1.70 5.37 -3.15
C ALA A 230 -0.66 5.86 -4.17
N ILE A 231 0.00 7.01 -3.92
CA ILE A 231 1.08 7.51 -4.77
C ILE A 231 2.23 6.51 -4.82
N LEU A 232 2.69 6.04 -3.65
CA LEU A 232 3.80 5.08 -3.58
C LEU A 232 3.44 3.72 -4.20
N ALA A 233 2.22 3.24 -3.98
CA ALA A 233 1.77 1.99 -4.57
C ALA A 233 1.78 2.02 -6.10
N VAL A 234 1.34 3.13 -6.70
CA VAL A 234 1.43 3.32 -8.16
C VAL A 234 2.88 3.44 -8.62
N THR A 235 3.73 4.15 -7.87
CA THR A 235 5.17 4.28 -8.17
C THR A 235 5.86 2.92 -8.19
N LEU A 236 5.55 2.04 -7.24
CA LEU A 236 6.12 0.69 -7.11
C LEU A 236 5.77 -0.25 -8.26
N LEU A 237 4.70 0.02 -9.02
CA LEU A 237 4.38 -0.78 -10.22
C LEU A 237 5.50 -0.74 -11.26
N ALA A 238 6.32 0.32 -11.26
CA ALA A 238 7.48 0.45 -12.15
C ALA A 238 8.56 -0.61 -11.91
N ASP A 239 8.60 -1.22 -10.72
CA ASP A 239 9.60 -2.23 -10.38
C ASP A 239 9.23 -3.63 -10.92
N GLY A 240 7.98 -3.82 -11.40
CA GLY A 240 7.53 -5.07 -12.04
C GLY A 240 7.45 -6.28 -11.10
N HIS A 241 7.65 -6.11 -9.79
CA HIS A 241 7.63 -7.19 -8.83
C HIS A 241 6.22 -7.47 -8.30
N SER A 242 5.93 -8.74 -8.03
CA SER A 242 4.65 -9.13 -7.41
C SER A 242 4.43 -8.51 -6.03
N ALA A 243 5.49 -8.13 -5.33
CA ALA A 243 5.46 -7.44 -4.05
C ALA A 243 4.75 -6.07 -4.12
N ALA A 244 4.76 -5.39 -5.27
CA ALA A 244 4.05 -4.13 -5.48
C ALA A 244 2.51 -4.27 -5.43
N LEU A 245 1.98 -5.47 -5.65
CA LEU A 245 0.53 -5.71 -5.62
C LEU A 245 -0.07 -5.55 -4.23
N LEU A 246 0.68 -5.85 -3.17
CA LEU A 246 0.20 -5.70 -1.79
C LEU A 246 -0.09 -4.24 -1.44
N PRO A 247 0.86 -3.29 -1.57
CA PRO A 247 0.57 -1.90 -1.31
C PRO A 247 -0.47 -1.32 -2.28
N LEU A 248 -0.55 -1.82 -3.53
CA LEU A 248 -1.57 -1.40 -4.49
C LEU A 248 -2.97 -1.80 -4.02
N GLY A 249 -3.16 -3.07 -3.63
CA GLY A 249 -4.43 -3.54 -3.09
C GLY A 249 -4.83 -2.79 -1.82
N GLY A 250 -3.87 -2.61 -0.90
CA GLY A 250 -4.08 -1.84 0.32
C GLY A 250 -4.47 -0.38 0.05
N ALA A 251 -3.76 0.27 -0.87
CA ALA A 251 -4.07 1.65 -1.28
C ALA A 251 -5.47 1.77 -1.89
N ALA A 252 -5.86 0.86 -2.80
CA ALA A 252 -7.19 0.85 -3.40
C ALA A 252 -8.29 0.69 -2.35
N ALA A 253 -8.09 -0.17 -1.37
CA ALA A 253 -9.02 -0.35 -0.26
C ALA A 253 -9.12 0.91 0.61
N LEU A 254 -8.00 1.51 1.00
CA LEU A 254 -7.95 2.72 1.83
C LEU A 254 -8.57 3.92 1.14
N GLU A 255 -8.32 4.11 -0.16
CA GLU A 255 -8.98 5.14 -0.97
C GLU A 255 -10.49 4.91 -1.08
N GLY A 256 -10.92 3.65 -1.19
CA GLY A 256 -12.34 3.27 -1.13
C GLY A 256 -12.98 3.67 0.19
N PHE A 257 -12.35 3.39 1.33
CA PHE A 257 -12.80 3.82 2.66
C PHE A 257 -12.86 5.35 2.78
N GLN A 258 -11.82 6.04 2.34
CA GLN A 258 -11.76 7.50 2.37
C GLN A 258 -12.87 8.13 1.52
N ARG A 259 -13.15 7.58 0.34
CA ARG A 259 -14.23 8.02 -0.53
C ARG A 259 -15.59 7.79 0.13
N ALA A 260 -15.82 6.60 0.71
CA ALA A 260 -17.06 6.28 1.42
C ALA A 260 -17.34 7.24 2.57
N MET A 261 -16.32 7.57 3.38
CA MET A 261 -16.42 8.53 4.49
C MET A 261 -16.73 9.96 4.00
N ARG A 262 -16.13 10.39 2.89
CA ARG A 262 -16.40 11.73 2.33
C ARG A 262 -17.81 11.87 1.77
N MET A 263 -18.33 10.79 1.17
CA MET A 263 -19.66 10.78 0.59
C MET A 263 -20.77 10.70 1.65
N SER A 264 -20.49 10.16 2.83
CA SER A 264 -21.45 10.15 3.95
C SER A 264 -21.67 11.52 4.58
N GLY A 265 -20.82 12.51 4.28
CA GLY A 265 -20.88 13.85 4.89
C GLY A 265 -20.49 13.90 6.37
N ALA A 266 -20.30 12.75 7.01
CA ALA A 266 -19.94 12.63 8.42
C ALA A 266 -18.53 13.18 8.73
N ALA A 267 -17.68 13.31 7.70
CA ALA A 267 -16.38 13.98 7.81
C ALA A 267 -16.48 15.51 7.84
N LYS A 268 -17.64 16.10 7.57
CA LYS A 268 -17.94 17.50 7.83
C LYS A 268 -18.50 17.56 9.24
N GLY A 269 -17.60 17.57 10.24
CA GLY A 269 -18.00 17.74 11.62
C GLY A 269 -19.05 18.85 11.75
N LYS A 270 -20.03 18.66 12.61
CA LYS A 270 -20.96 19.70 13.08
C LYS A 270 -20.13 20.94 13.44
N THR A 271 -20.01 21.88 12.52
CA THR A 271 -19.53 23.24 12.72
C THR A 271 -20.74 24.18 12.63
N GLU A 272 -21.86 23.75 13.20
CA GLU A 272 -23.02 24.63 13.38
C GLU A 272 -23.73 24.16 14.67
N GLU A 273 -23.18 24.58 15.80
CA GLU A 273 -23.91 25.00 17.01
C GLU A 273 -23.03 25.95 17.79
#